data_0de03da501333e57807ad20dfc52b315
#
_entry.id   0de03da501333e57807ad20dfc52b315
#
_cell.length_a   1.000
_cell.length_b   1.000
_cell.length_c   1.000
_cell.angle_alpha   90.00
_cell.angle_beta   90.00
_cell.angle_gamma   90.00
#
_symmetry.space_group_name_H-M   'P 1'
#
loop_
_entity.id
_entity.type
_entity.pdbx_description
1 polymer ?
#
loop_
_entity_poly.entity_id
_entity_poly.type
_entity_poly.pdbx_seq_one_letter_code
_entity_poly.pdbx_strand_id
1 'polypeptide(L)'
;MIAARAIGVRFGGTTVLRDINFDVAPGCVSGIIGRSGSGKTTLLQILAGIRPPDAGVVRFAGKARAPRGSVAMIAQHPRLVCNPRWTLSQIIREPADIMRRPIDPVSHAERTGLDPELLGRFPSQVSAGQLQRACLARVLVQEPTYLLCDEPTAMLDPIAAADVATLLRSIAADGVGMALVSHDRALVKQMCSTITTLPGPGVS
;
A
#
# COMPACT_ATOMS: atom_id res chain seq x y z
N MET A 1 9.96 -9.15 -9.18
CA MET A 1 9.88 -9.48 -7.75
C MET A 1 10.60 -8.42 -6.94
N ILE A 2 9.99 -7.92 -5.86
CA ILE A 2 10.72 -7.21 -4.79
C ILE A 2 11.27 -8.29 -3.86
N ALA A 3 12.56 -8.22 -3.54
CA ALA A 3 13.22 -9.15 -2.64
C ALA A 3 13.97 -8.40 -1.54
N ALA A 4 13.54 -8.54 -0.30
CA ALA A 4 14.20 -8.01 0.88
C ALA A 4 14.98 -9.14 1.59
N ARG A 5 16.25 -8.89 1.94
CA ARG A 5 17.12 -9.90 2.56
C ARG A 5 17.84 -9.31 3.76
N ALA A 6 17.77 -10.03 4.88
CA ALA A 6 18.43 -9.72 6.13
C ALA A 6 18.12 -8.27 6.62
N ILE A 7 16.89 -7.80 6.45
CA ILE A 7 16.52 -6.43 6.79
C ILE A 7 16.58 -6.22 8.29
N GLY A 8 17.40 -5.25 8.69
CA GLY A 8 17.51 -4.76 10.06
C GLY A 8 17.20 -3.28 10.15
N VAL A 9 16.49 -2.88 11.23
CA VAL A 9 16.18 -1.47 11.53
C VAL A 9 16.23 -1.22 13.02
N ARG A 10 16.82 -0.08 13.39
CA ARG A 10 16.89 0.40 14.77
C ARG A 10 16.34 1.82 14.88
N PHE A 11 15.67 2.13 15.99
CA PHE A 11 15.23 3.47 16.37
C PHE A 11 15.67 3.76 17.79
N GLY A 12 16.45 4.83 18.00
CA GLY A 12 16.87 5.22 19.34
C GLY A 12 17.53 4.10 20.15
N GLY A 13 18.33 3.25 19.49
CA GLY A 13 18.98 2.09 20.13
C GLY A 13 18.12 0.83 20.19
N THR A 14 16.79 0.90 19.98
CA THR A 14 15.89 -0.25 19.99
C THR A 14 15.84 -0.90 18.61
N THR A 15 16.06 -2.21 18.54
CA THR A 15 15.90 -2.99 17.30
C THR A 15 14.41 -3.22 17.05
N VAL A 16 13.93 -2.78 15.89
CA VAL A 16 12.52 -2.95 15.44
C VAL A 16 12.39 -4.08 14.42
N LEU A 17 13.33 -4.16 13.49
CA LEU A 17 13.42 -5.28 12.54
C LEU A 17 14.79 -5.94 12.69
N ARG A 18 14.82 -7.29 12.69
CA ARG A 18 16.05 -8.06 12.78
C ARG A 18 15.98 -9.21 11.80
N ASP A 19 16.91 -9.25 10.85
CA ASP A 19 17.10 -10.33 9.87
C ASP A 19 15.80 -10.73 9.12
N ILE A 20 15.01 -9.74 8.73
CA ILE A 20 13.73 -9.99 8.04
C ILE A 20 13.99 -10.27 6.56
N ASN A 21 13.47 -11.42 6.10
CA ASN A 21 13.41 -11.78 4.68
C ASN A 21 11.96 -11.70 4.21
N PHE A 22 11.72 -11.00 3.10
CA PHE A 22 10.37 -10.81 2.58
C PHE A 22 10.38 -10.62 1.06
N ASP A 23 9.46 -11.28 0.38
CA ASP A 23 9.33 -11.24 -1.07
C ASP A 23 7.94 -10.78 -1.50
N VAL A 24 7.89 -9.99 -2.59
CA VAL A 24 6.64 -9.65 -3.29
C VAL A 24 6.80 -10.06 -4.75
N ALA A 25 6.13 -11.13 -5.14
CA ALA A 25 6.12 -11.59 -6.52
C ALA A 25 4.98 -10.91 -7.31
N PRO A 26 5.14 -10.66 -8.64
CA PRO A 26 4.04 -10.19 -9.48
C PRO A 26 2.84 -11.12 -9.40
N GLY A 27 1.63 -10.57 -9.35
CA GLY A 27 0.37 -11.33 -9.28
C GLY A 27 0.13 -12.09 -7.97
N CYS A 28 1.02 -11.94 -6.97
CA CYS A 28 0.89 -12.59 -5.67
C CYS A 28 0.66 -11.57 -4.56
N VAL A 29 -0.07 -11.98 -3.53
CA VAL A 29 -0.26 -11.19 -2.30
C VAL A 29 0.56 -11.82 -1.18
N SER A 30 1.53 -11.07 -0.66
CA SER A 30 2.36 -11.45 0.49
C SER A 30 1.88 -10.71 1.74
N GLY A 31 1.44 -11.43 2.76
CA GLY A 31 0.90 -10.89 4.00
C GLY A 31 1.99 -10.59 5.03
N ILE A 32 1.82 -9.52 5.78
CA ILE A 32 2.64 -9.15 6.94
C ILE A 32 1.71 -9.02 8.14
N ILE A 33 1.91 -9.84 9.16
CA ILE A 33 1.20 -9.76 10.43
C ILE A 33 2.18 -9.51 11.57
N GLY A 34 1.66 -8.98 12.68
CA GLY A 34 2.46 -8.72 13.88
C GLY A 34 1.75 -7.75 14.82
N ARG A 35 2.21 -7.66 16.06
CA ARG A 35 1.66 -6.74 17.06
C ARG A 35 1.85 -5.28 16.63
N SER A 36 1.11 -4.35 17.28
CA SER A 36 1.39 -2.92 17.12
C SER A 36 2.85 -2.63 17.51
N GLY A 37 3.53 -1.78 16.73
CA GLY A 37 4.94 -1.47 16.95
C GLY A 37 5.94 -2.53 16.46
N SER A 38 5.52 -3.65 15.85
CA SER A 38 6.45 -4.69 15.34
C SER A 38 7.20 -4.30 14.05
N GLY A 39 7.01 -3.08 13.54
CA GLY A 39 7.75 -2.59 12.36
C GLY A 39 7.09 -2.87 11.01
N LYS A 40 5.79 -3.26 10.96
CA LYS A 40 5.08 -3.54 9.70
C LYS A 40 5.13 -2.36 8.71
N THR A 41 4.72 -1.19 9.15
CA THR A 41 4.78 0.06 8.35
C THR A 41 6.23 0.38 7.95
N THR A 42 7.19 0.17 8.86
CA THR A 42 8.62 0.39 8.59
C THR A 42 9.11 -0.55 7.48
N LEU A 43 8.72 -1.82 7.52
CA LEU A 43 9.05 -2.77 6.45
C LEU A 43 8.43 -2.33 5.12
N LEU A 44 7.15 -1.92 5.09
CA LEU A 44 6.54 -1.40 3.86
C LEU A 44 7.27 -0.15 3.33
N GLN A 45 7.68 0.79 4.18
CA GLN A 45 8.45 1.97 3.77
C GLN A 45 9.81 1.60 3.16
N ILE A 46 10.46 0.54 3.68
CA ILE A 46 11.70 0.01 3.12
C ILE A 46 11.45 -0.64 1.76
N LEU A 47 10.40 -1.45 1.62
CA LEU A 47 10.00 -2.05 0.35
C LEU A 47 9.58 -1.00 -0.69
N ALA A 48 9.03 0.14 -0.25
CA ALA A 48 8.71 1.28 -1.11
C ALA A 48 9.95 2.09 -1.54
N GLY A 49 11.11 1.86 -0.92
CA GLY A 49 12.30 2.68 -1.13
C GLY A 49 12.23 4.07 -0.50
N ILE A 50 11.24 4.33 0.37
CA ILE A 50 11.07 5.59 1.11
C ILE A 50 12.13 5.72 2.21
N ARG A 51 12.47 4.59 2.83
CA ARG A 51 13.46 4.50 3.90
C ARG A 51 14.52 3.45 3.55
N PRO A 52 15.83 3.74 3.70
CA PRO A 52 16.85 2.70 3.65
C PRO A 52 16.79 1.83 4.91
N PRO A 53 17.09 0.53 4.84
CA PRO A 53 17.34 -0.29 6.02
C PRO A 53 18.70 0.06 6.65
N ASP A 54 18.89 -0.21 7.96
CA ASP A 54 20.18 -0.06 8.64
C ASP A 54 21.10 -1.27 8.34
N ALA A 55 20.51 -2.42 8.03
CA ALA A 55 21.20 -3.64 7.58
C ALA A 55 20.37 -4.38 6.55
N GLY A 56 21.03 -5.18 5.71
CA GLY A 56 20.37 -5.94 4.65
C GLY A 56 20.20 -5.13 3.36
N VAL A 57 19.48 -5.72 2.40
CA VAL A 57 19.28 -5.11 1.08
C VAL A 57 17.87 -5.37 0.55
N VAL A 58 17.36 -4.42 -0.24
CA VAL A 58 16.16 -4.62 -1.08
C VAL A 58 16.57 -4.60 -2.55
N ARG A 59 16.02 -5.53 -3.31
CA ARG A 59 16.21 -5.63 -4.76
C ARG A 59 14.87 -5.58 -5.47
N PHE A 60 14.79 -4.83 -6.56
CA PHE A 60 13.62 -4.66 -7.42
C PHE A 60 13.93 -5.31 -8.77
N ALA A 61 13.44 -6.52 -8.99
CA ALA A 61 13.82 -7.33 -10.17
C ALA A 61 15.36 -7.39 -10.37
N GLY A 62 16.11 -7.61 -9.28
CA GLY A 62 17.58 -7.65 -9.26
C GLY A 62 18.26 -6.29 -9.15
N LYS A 63 17.58 -5.17 -9.42
CA LYS A 63 18.13 -3.80 -9.36
C LYS A 63 18.10 -3.24 -7.94
N ALA A 64 19.03 -2.34 -7.61
CA ALA A 64 19.07 -1.69 -6.29
C ALA A 64 17.99 -0.64 -6.08
N ARG A 65 17.37 -0.14 -7.14
CA ARG A 65 16.30 0.86 -7.07
C ARG A 65 15.10 0.42 -7.91
N ALA A 66 13.89 0.70 -7.42
CA ALA A 66 12.67 0.52 -8.18
C ALA A 66 12.65 1.48 -9.39
N PRO A 67 12.15 1.05 -10.56
CA PRO A 67 11.78 1.98 -11.61
C PRO A 67 10.76 3.00 -11.09
N ARG A 68 10.83 4.22 -11.60
CA ARG A 68 9.90 5.30 -11.19
C ARG A 68 8.46 4.88 -11.43
N GLY A 69 7.59 5.04 -10.43
CA GLY A 69 6.17 4.69 -10.51
C GLY A 69 5.86 3.18 -10.39
N SER A 70 6.88 2.30 -10.38
CA SER A 70 6.64 0.85 -10.32
C SER A 70 6.19 0.34 -8.96
N VAL A 71 6.39 1.10 -7.89
CA VAL A 71 5.95 0.77 -6.53
C VAL A 71 5.05 1.89 -6.03
N ALA A 72 3.84 1.54 -5.62
CA ALA A 72 2.90 2.46 -4.99
C ALA A 72 2.55 1.98 -3.58
N MET A 73 2.13 2.90 -2.71
CA MET A 73 1.78 2.58 -1.33
C MET A 73 0.43 3.20 -0.95
N ILE A 74 -0.42 2.40 -0.32
CA ILE A 74 -1.64 2.82 0.37
C ILE A 74 -1.33 2.90 1.85
N ALA A 75 -1.55 4.08 2.42
CA ALA A 75 -1.35 4.32 3.85
C ALA A 75 -2.60 3.97 4.67
N GLN A 76 -2.41 3.67 5.94
CA GLN A 76 -3.48 3.34 6.88
C GLN A 76 -4.51 4.47 7.05
N HIS A 77 -4.08 5.72 6.95
CA HIS A 77 -4.93 6.90 7.15
C HIS A 77 -5.01 7.75 5.88
N PRO A 78 -6.00 7.54 5.00
CA PRO A 78 -6.14 8.28 3.74
C PRO A 78 -6.15 9.80 3.92
N ARG A 79 -6.82 10.30 4.99
CA ARG A 79 -6.90 11.74 5.27
C ARG A 79 -5.56 12.40 5.58
N LEU A 80 -4.55 11.65 6.06
CA LEU A 80 -3.22 12.17 6.37
C LEU A 80 -2.31 12.27 5.14
N VAL A 81 -2.64 11.57 4.06
CA VAL A 81 -1.82 11.53 2.83
C VAL A 81 -2.44 12.31 1.67
N CYS A 82 -3.67 12.78 1.83
CA CYS A 82 -4.34 13.63 0.85
C CYS A 82 -4.23 15.09 1.24
N ASN A 83 -4.01 15.97 0.25
CA ASN A 83 -4.12 17.40 0.49
C ASN A 83 -5.60 17.75 0.78
N PRO A 84 -5.93 18.27 1.98
CA PRO A 84 -7.33 18.53 2.36
C PRO A 84 -8.00 19.65 1.55
N ARG A 85 -7.22 20.45 0.82
CA ARG A 85 -7.69 21.55 -0.03
C ARG A 85 -7.86 21.15 -1.49
N TRP A 86 -7.57 19.90 -1.83
CA TRP A 86 -7.75 19.37 -3.18
C TRP A 86 -9.05 18.59 -3.30
N THR A 87 -9.68 18.67 -4.45
CA THR A 87 -10.80 17.81 -4.81
C THR A 87 -10.31 16.37 -5.04
N LEU A 88 -11.23 15.39 -5.00
CA LEU A 88 -10.87 14.01 -5.29
C LEU A 88 -10.27 13.85 -6.69
N SER A 89 -10.78 14.62 -7.68
CA SER A 89 -10.20 14.66 -9.02
C SER A 89 -8.74 15.11 -9.02
N GLN A 90 -8.41 16.16 -8.28
CA GLN A 90 -7.02 16.64 -8.15
C GLN A 90 -6.12 15.63 -7.44
N ILE A 91 -6.63 14.97 -6.39
CA ILE A 91 -5.92 13.91 -5.67
C ILE A 91 -5.60 12.72 -6.59
N ILE A 92 -6.58 12.28 -7.38
CA ILE A 92 -6.40 11.17 -8.33
C ILE A 92 -5.39 11.55 -9.41
N ARG A 93 -5.42 12.77 -9.93
CA ARG A 93 -4.55 13.23 -11.00
C ARG A 93 -3.10 13.48 -10.58
N GLU A 94 -2.84 13.75 -9.31
CA GLU A 94 -1.52 14.16 -8.82
C GLU A 94 -0.34 13.32 -9.38
N PRO A 95 -0.38 11.96 -9.36
CA PRO A 95 0.74 11.18 -9.92
C PRO A 95 0.92 11.39 -11.42
N ALA A 96 -0.15 11.56 -12.18
CA ALA A 96 -0.09 11.83 -13.62
C ALA A 96 0.52 13.21 -13.90
N ASP A 97 0.13 14.22 -13.13
CA ASP A 97 0.67 15.58 -13.24
C ASP A 97 2.20 15.57 -12.94
N ILE A 98 2.64 14.83 -11.92
CA ILE A 98 4.08 14.64 -11.60
C ILE A 98 4.81 13.92 -12.75
N MET A 99 4.17 12.95 -13.40
CA MET A 99 4.73 12.20 -14.53
C MET A 99 4.55 12.93 -15.88
N ARG A 100 3.85 14.07 -15.89
CA ARG A 100 3.48 14.85 -17.09
C ARG A 100 2.74 14.00 -18.13
N ARG A 101 1.79 13.20 -17.66
CA ARG A 101 0.98 12.28 -18.46
C ARG A 101 -0.48 12.65 -18.33
N PRO A 102 -1.24 12.79 -19.44
CA PRO A 102 -2.69 13.02 -19.38
C PRO A 102 -3.39 11.76 -18.85
N ILE A 103 -4.40 11.94 -18.01
CA ILE A 103 -5.31 10.89 -17.57
C ILE A 103 -6.73 11.39 -17.52
N ASP A 104 -7.69 10.47 -17.57
CA ASP A 104 -9.07 10.73 -17.23
C ASP A 104 -9.36 10.29 -15.80
N PRO A 105 -9.63 11.22 -14.86
CA PRO A 105 -9.94 10.85 -13.48
C PRO A 105 -11.25 10.06 -13.33
N VAL A 106 -12.19 10.20 -14.27
CA VAL A 106 -13.48 9.49 -14.27
C VAL A 106 -13.24 8.00 -14.40
N SER A 107 -12.51 7.56 -15.42
CA SER A 107 -12.22 6.15 -15.65
C SER A 107 -11.48 5.48 -14.47
N HIS A 108 -10.58 6.23 -13.81
CA HIS A 108 -9.87 5.72 -12.62
C HIS A 108 -10.78 5.65 -11.39
N ALA A 109 -11.72 6.59 -11.23
CA ALA A 109 -12.73 6.56 -10.19
C ALA A 109 -13.66 5.34 -10.36
N GLU A 110 -14.21 5.14 -11.56
CA GLU A 110 -15.07 4.01 -11.89
C GLU A 110 -14.36 2.66 -11.66
N ARG A 111 -13.10 2.54 -12.05
CA ARG A 111 -12.28 1.33 -11.83
C ARG A 111 -12.18 0.96 -10.34
N THR A 112 -12.26 1.93 -9.44
CA THR A 112 -12.21 1.69 -7.99
C THR A 112 -13.58 1.73 -7.33
N GLY A 113 -14.66 1.82 -8.10
CA GLY A 113 -16.02 1.92 -7.61
C GLY A 113 -16.30 3.23 -6.85
N LEU A 114 -15.53 4.28 -7.13
CA LEU A 114 -15.83 5.63 -6.67
C LEU A 114 -16.79 6.30 -7.66
N ASP A 115 -17.91 6.77 -7.14
CA ASP A 115 -18.88 7.53 -7.95
C ASP A 115 -18.22 8.78 -8.54
N PRO A 116 -18.23 8.96 -9.88
CA PRO A 116 -17.68 10.13 -10.55
C PRO A 116 -18.28 11.45 -10.11
N GLU A 117 -19.53 11.49 -9.64
CA GLU A 117 -20.15 12.70 -9.11
C GLU A 117 -19.43 13.26 -7.86
N LEU A 118 -18.65 12.42 -7.18
CA LEU A 118 -17.85 12.82 -6.02
C LEU A 118 -16.52 13.48 -6.38
N LEU A 119 -16.10 13.47 -7.65
CA LEU A 119 -14.80 13.99 -8.07
C LEU A 119 -14.56 15.45 -7.74
N GLY A 120 -15.64 16.26 -7.68
CA GLY A 120 -15.59 17.65 -7.26
C GLY A 120 -15.56 17.87 -5.75
N ARG A 121 -15.71 16.81 -4.93
CA ARG A 121 -15.75 16.93 -3.47
C ARG A 121 -14.35 16.97 -2.87
N PHE A 122 -14.25 17.54 -1.67
CA PHE A 122 -13.04 17.55 -0.85
C PHE A 122 -12.99 16.33 0.08
N PRO A 123 -11.81 15.92 0.59
CA PRO A 123 -11.69 14.80 1.53
C PRO A 123 -12.59 14.85 2.75
N SER A 124 -12.90 16.06 3.24
CA SER A 124 -13.81 16.26 4.38
C SER A 124 -15.29 16.02 4.07
N GLN A 125 -15.66 15.96 2.79
CA GLN A 125 -17.05 15.88 2.32
C GLN A 125 -17.45 14.46 1.90
N VAL A 126 -16.57 13.48 2.06
CA VAL A 126 -16.79 12.08 1.65
C VAL A 126 -16.56 11.13 2.80
N SER A 127 -17.14 9.91 2.72
CA SER A 127 -16.94 8.86 3.69
C SER A 127 -15.49 8.34 3.66
N ALA A 128 -15.09 7.61 4.70
CA ALA A 128 -13.77 6.97 4.76
C ALA A 128 -13.58 5.98 3.59
N GLY A 129 -14.60 5.19 3.26
CA GLY A 129 -14.56 4.24 2.13
C GLY A 129 -14.46 4.93 0.77
N GLN A 130 -15.20 6.03 0.56
CA GLN A 130 -15.09 6.84 -0.66
C GLN A 130 -13.70 7.46 -0.82
N LEU A 131 -13.12 7.99 0.26
CA LEU A 131 -11.76 8.52 0.24
C LEU A 131 -10.72 7.43 0.00
N GLN A 132 -10.91 6.24 0.58
CA GLN A 132 -10.03 5.09 0.35
C GLN A 132 -10.04 4.66 -1.13
N ARG A 133 -11.23 4.64 -1.77
CA ARG A 133 -11.37 4.37 -3.21
C ARG A 133 -10.66 5.43 -4.06
N ALA A 134 -10.75 6.70 -3.68
CA ALA A 134 -10.00 7.79 -4.34
C ALA A 134 -8.48 7.60 -4.20
N CYS A 135 -7.99 7.18 -3.02
CA CYS A 135 -6.58 6.86 -2.81
C CYS A 135 -6.13 5.63 -3.64
N LEU A 136 -6.99 4.62 -3.78
CA LEU A 136 -6.73 3.49 -4.68
C LEU A 136 -6.69 3.95 -6.14
N ALA A 137 -7.65 4.78 -6.59
CA ALA A 137 -7.62 5.38 -7.93
C ALA A 137 -6.31 6.13 -8.17
N ARG A 138 -5.90 6.99 -7.22
CA ARG A 138 -4.64 7.75 -7.27
C ARG A 138 -3.41 6.85 -7.47
N VAL A 139 -3.29 5.75 -6.74
CA VAL A 139 -2.12 4.87 -6.89
C VAL A 139 -2.16 4.06 -8.17
N LEU A 140 -3.35 3.69 -8.66
CA LEU A 140 -3.52 2.98 -9.94
C LEU A 140 -3.17 3.83 -11.16
N VAL A 141 -3.25 5.17 -11.06
CA VAL A 141 -2.76 6.11 -12.09
C VAL A 141 -1.29 5.89 -12.41
N GLN A 142 -0.49 5.40 -11.46
CA GLN A 142 0.92 5.11 -11.67
C GLN A 142 1.16 3.82 -12.47
N GLU A 143 0.13 2.98 -12.67
CA GLU A 143 0.25 1.63 -13.26
C GLU A 143 1.34 0.82 -12.54
N PRO A 144 1.25 0.70 -11.20
CA PRO A 144 2.34 0.12 -10.43
C PRO A 144 2.47 -1.38 -10.70
N THR A 145 3.71 -1.86 -10.76
CA THR A 145 4.01 -3.31 -10.74
C THR A 145 3.79 -3.91 -9.36
N TYR A 146 3.94 -3.08 -8.32
CA TYR A 146 3.79 -3.50 -6.92
C TYR A 146 2.98 -2.49 -6.12
N LEU A 147 2.03 -2.99 -5.32
CA LEU A 147 1.19 -2.23 -4.42
C LEU A 147 1.44 -2.65 -2.96
N LEU A 148 1.85 -1.71 -2.13
CA LEU A 148 2.11 -1.93 -0.72
C LEU A 148 0.95 -1.35 0.08
N CYS A 149 0.21 -2.18 0.81
CA CYS A 149 -1.02 -1.82 1.51
C CYS A 149 -0.79 -1.87 3.03
N ASP A 150 -0.81 -0.72 3.68
CA ASP A 150 -0.73 -0.60 5.13
C ASP A 150 -2.13 -0.47 5.71
N GLU A 151 -2.69 -1.58 6.20
CA GLU A 151 -4.02 -1.68 6.82
C GLU A 151 -5.14 -1.02 5.99
N PRO A 152 -5.33 -1.38 4.72
CA PRO A 152 -6.18 -0.65 3.77
C PRO A 152 -7.66 -0.65 4.12
N THR A 153 -8.09 -1.48 5.08
CA THR A 153 -9.50 -1.64 5.50
C THR A 153 -9.75 -1.23 6.96
N ALA A 154 -8.72 -0.82 7.72
CA ALA A 154 -8.83 -0.62 9.19
C ALA A 154 -9.81 0.47 9.63
N MET A 155 -10.08 1.47 8.77
CA MET A 155 -10.94 2.63 9.07
C MET A 155 -12.32 2.53 8.40
N LEU A 156 -12.67 1.36 7.89
CA LEU A 156 -13.89 1.15 7.11
C LEU A 156 -14.92 0.35 7.90
N ASP A 157 -16.19 0.60 7.63
CA ASP A 157 -17.25 -0.31 8.03
C ASP A 157 -17.12 -1.67 7.31
N PRO A 158 -17.76 -2.74 7.80
CA PRO A 158 -17.59 -4.08 7.25
C PRO A 158 -17.92 -4.21 5.75
N ILE A 159 -18.90 -3.45 5.25
CA ILE A 159 -19.32 -3.50 3.85
C ILE A 159 -18.24 -2.84 2.99
N ALA A 160 -17.85 -1.62 3.32
CA ALA A 160 -16.78 -0.91 2.61
C ALA A 160 -15.44 -1.67 2.66
N ALA A 161 -15.14 -2.34 3.79
CA ALA A 161 -13.95 -3.17 3.93
C ALA A 161 -13.97 -4.38 2.98
N ALA A 162 -15.11 -5.06 2.84
CA ALA A 162 -15.28 -6.20 1.94
C ALA A 162 -15.14 -5.77 0.46
N ASP A 163 -15.69 -4.61 0.11
CA ASP A 163 -15.59 -4.04 -1.23
C ASP A 163 -14.13 -3.69 -1.58
N VAL A 164 -13.41 -3.03 -0.66
CA VAL A 164 -11.98 -2.71 -0.86
C VAL A 164 -11.15 -3.98 -0.96
N ALA A 165 -11.42 -5.00 -0.15
CA ALA A 165 -10.75 -6.29 -0.24
C ALA A 165 -10.97 -6.97 -1.60
N THR A 166 -12.19 -6.88 -2.15
CA THR A 166 -12.53 -7.40 -3.47
C THR A 166 -11.79 -6.66 -4.58
N LEU A 167 -11.71 -5.33 -4.49
CA LEU A 167 -10.94 -4.51 -5.41
C LEU A 167 -9.44 -4.84 -5.36
N LEU A 168 -8.85 -5.00 -4.17
CA LEU A 168 -7.44 -5.39 -4.03
C LEU A 168 -7.17 -6.77 -4.65
N ARG A 169 -8.11 -7.72 -4.52
CA ARG A 169 -8.00 -9.04 -5.19
C ARG A 169 -8.00 -8.91 -6.71
N SER A 170 -8.86 -8.08 -7.28
CA SER A 170 -8.87 -7.86 -8.73
C SER A 170 -7.57 -7.23 -9.22
N ILE A 171 -7.02 -6.26 -8.50
CA ILE A 171 -5.72 -5.64 -8.82
C ILE A 171 -4.59 -6.68 -8.79
N ALA A 172 -4.59 -7.59 -7.82
CA ALA A 172 -3.60 -8.67 -7.77
C ALA A 172 -3.77 -9.66 -8.93
N ALA A 173 -5.03 -10.00 -9.29
CA ALA A 173 -5.36 -10.86 -10.43
C ALA A 173 -4.91 -10.25 -11.77
N ASP A 174 -4.88 -8.92 -11.89
CA ASP A 174 -4.34 -8.17 -13.03
C ASP A 174 -2.79 -8.23 -13.11
N GLY A 175 -2.14 -9.00 -12.21
CA GLY A 175 -0.69 -9.21 -12.23
C GLY A 175 0.12 -8.29 -11.31
N VAL A 176 -0.51 -7.38 -10.57
CA VAL A 176 0.16 -6.50 -9.61
C VAL A 176 0.60 -7.32 -8.38
N GLY A 177 1.90 -7.31 -8.07
CA GLY A 177 2.41 -7.90 -6.83
C GLY A 177 2.00 -7.06 -5.62
N MET A 178 1.59 -7.71 -4.53
CA MET A 178 1.07 -6.96 -3.38
C MET A 178 1.73 -7.38 -2.07
N ALA A 179 2.09 -6.41 -1.21
CA ALA A 179 2.36 -6.64 0.19
C ALA A 179 1.19 -6.08 1.01
N LEU A 180 0.57 -6.92 1.83
CA LEU A 180 -0.60 -6.58 2.64
C LEU A 180 -0.29 -6.67 4.13
N VAL A 181 -0.35 -5.53 4.82
CA VAL A 181 -0.41 -5.46 6.28
C VAL A 181 -1.87 -5.40 6.69
N SER A 182 -2.30 -6.28 7.57
CA SER A 182 -3.62 -6.20 8.19
C SER A 182 -3.64 -6.86 9.56
N HIS A 183 -4.46 -6.33 10.46
CA HIS A 183 -4.83 -6.97 11.72
C HIS A 183 -5.95 -7.99 11.55
N ASP A 184 -6.71 -7.91 10.47
CA ASP A 184 -7.74 -8.89 10.12
C ASP A 184 -7.09 -10.17 9.58
N ARG A 185 -7.00 -11.17 10.45
CA ARG A 185 -6.43 -12.49 10.12
C ARG A 185 -7.25 -13.25 9.08
N ALA A 186 -8.57 -13.01 9.02
CA ALA A 186 -9.42 -13.67 8.03
C ALA A 186 -9.12 -13.13 6.64
N LEU A 187 -9.04 -11.79 6.51
CA LEU A 187 -8.65 -11.13 5.27
C LEU A 187 -7.28 -11.61 4.78
N VAL A 188 -6.26 -11.64 5.67
CA VAL A 188 -4.90 -12.09 5.32
C VAL A 188 -4.91 -13.54 4.85
N LYS A 189 -5.61 -14.44 5.54
CA LYS A 189 -5.72 -15.85 5.14
C LYS A 189 -6.41 -16.04 3.79
N GLN A 190 -7.40 -15.20 3.47
CA GLN A 190 -8.13 -15.30 2.20
C GLN A 190 -7.36 -14.73 1.02
N MET A 191 -6.54 -13.70 1.25
CA MET A 191 -5.87 -12.96 0.17
C MET A 191 -4.43 -13.39 -0.07
N CYS A 192 -3.70 -13.78 0.98
CA CYS A 192 -2.26 -13.92 0.91
C CYS A 192 -1.83 -15.34 0.57
N SER A 193 -0.96 -15.49 -0.43
CA SER A 193 -0.30 -16.75 -0.77
C SER A 193 0.81 -17.12 0.22
N THR A 194 1.43 -16.11 0.84
CA THR A 194 2.46 -16.25 1.88
C THR A 194 2.20 -15.29 3.01
N ILE A 195 2.54 -15.66 4.25
CA ILE A 195 2.34 -14.83 5.43
C ILE A 195 3.62 -14.82 6.26
N THR A 196 4.15 -13.62 6.50
CA THR A 196 5.30 -13.39 7.38
C THR A 196 4.82 -12.77 8.68
N THR A 197 5.19 -13.36 9.81
CA THR A 197 4.91 -12.81 11.13
C THR A 197 6.12 -12.04 11.63
N LEU A 198 5.96 -10.73 11.87
CA LEU A 198 7.01 -9.95 12.49
C LEU A 198 7.00 -10.17 14.02
N PRO A 199 8.16 -10.46 14.63
CA PRO A 199 8.28 -10.54 16.08
C PRO A 199 7.95 -9.17 16.71
N GLY A 200 7.44 -9.17 17.93
CA GLY A 200 7.25 -7.93 18.69
C GLY A 200 8.60 -7.28 19.02
N PRO A 201 8.62 -5.96 19.31
CA PRO A 201 9.83 -5.29 19.72
C PRO A 201 10.39 -5.95 21.02
N GLY A 202 11.69 -6.22 21.03
CA GLY A 202 12.39 -6.79 22.21
C GLY A 202 12.36 -8.30 22.36
N VAL A 203 11.81 -9.05 21.40
CA VAL A 203 11.96 -10.52 21.37
C VAL A 203 13.22 -10.84 20.56
N SER A 204 14.27 -11.22 21.28
CA SER A 204 15.56 -11.73 20.74
C SER A 204 15.44 -13.20 20.31
#